data_629b4f7569f49ba4da2eaafb91c11b14
#
_entry.id   629b4f7569f49ba4da2eaafb91c11b14
#
_cell.length_a   1.000
_cell.length_b   1.000
_cell.length_c   1.000
_cell.angle_alpha   90.00
_cell.angle_beta   90.00
_cell.angle_gamma   90.00
#
_symmetry.space_group_name_H-M   'P 1'
#
loop_
_entity.id
_entity.type
_entity.pdbx_description
1 polymer ?
#
loop_
_entity_poly.entity_id
_entity_poly.type
_entity_poly.pdbx_seq_one_letter_code
_entity_poly.pdbx_strand_id
1 'polypeptide(L)'
;MAVRVNHIFPECFVDTNIIKTLLQVDGVNHQYGCNRVMAGMETGRFADGFAIGIIDDDKKKTYNYRDFQELCRSAHLVLLKHKSKHHYLIFVCKAAEDFLLACAQEVGLNMAEYNLPDSLEGLKMVTKNNESDKEPRVKKLVNALRGASEMARLERTVSYLHDKQYTVTVEELVSVFKIER
;
A
#
# COMPACT_ATOMS: atom_id res chain seq x y z
N MET A 1 17.23 -11.74 -12.90
CA MET A 1 17.00 -10.30 -13.23
C MET A 1 16.16 -9.68 -12.15
N ALA A 2 16.48 -8.44 -11.72
CA ALA A 2 15.69 -7.72 -10.75
C ALA A 2 14.30 -7.38 -11.34
N VAL A 3 13.23 -7.80 -10.66
CA VAL A 3 11.85 -7.53 -11.10
C VAL A 3 11.42 -6.17 -10.57
N ARG A 4 11.23 -5.21 -11.47
CA ARG A 4 10.77 -3.86 -11.12
C ARG A 4 9.38 -3.59 -11.67
N VAL A 5 8.49 -3.13 -10.79
CA VAL A 5 7.10 -2.78 -11.10
C VAL A 5 6.94 -1.26 -11.09
N ASN A 6 6.73 -0.65 -12.26
CA ASN A 6 6.75 0.81 -12.40
C ASN A 6 5.37 1.47 -12.28
N HIS A 7 4.28 0.72 -12.33
CA HIS A 7 2.89 1.23 -12.29
C HIS A 7 2.29 1.26 -10.87
N ILE A 8 3.09 0.97 -9.84
CA ILE A 8 2.69 1.09 -8.44
C ILE A 8 3.48 2.21 -7.79
N PHE A 9 2.76 3.17 -7.21
CA PHE A 9 3.25 4.43 -6.68
C PHE A 9 2.98 4.51 -5.16
N PRO A 10 3.82 3.90 -4.30
CA PRO A 10 3.71 4.07 -2.86
C PRO A 10 4.19 5.46 -2.43
N GLU A 11 3.50 6.03 -1.43
CA GLU A 11 3.74 7.40 -0.95
C GLU A 11 5.04 7.55 -0.17
N CYS A 12 5.36 6.55 0.67
CA CYS A 12 6.47 6.62 1.60
C CYS A 12 7.39 5.39 1.50
N PHE A 13 8.52 5.44 2.20
CA PHE A 13 9.48 4.33 2.22
C PHE A 13 8.92 3.05 2.86
N VAL A 14 8.08 3.19 3.89
CA VAL A 14 7.45 2.04 4.57
C VAL A 14 6.46 1.37 3.64
N ASP A 15 5.58 2.13 2.98
CA ASP A 15 4.67 1.59 1.96
C ASP A 15 5.44 0.88 0.86
N THR A 16 6.57 1.48 0.44
CA THR A 16 7.45 0.88 -0.56
C THR A 16 7.97 -0.48 -0.10
N ASN A 17 8.42 -0.59 1.16
CA ASN A 17 8.90 -1.86 1.73
C ASN A 17 7.75 -2.89 1.81
N ILE A 18 6.59 -2.48 2.31
CA ILE A 18 5.40 -3.34 2.39
C ILE A 18 5.07 -3.90 1.01
N ILE A 19 4.89 -3.05 0.01
CA ILE A 19 4.49 -3.48 -1.33
C ILE A 19 5.54 -4.35 -2.01
N LYS A 20 6.84 -3.97 -1.92
CA LYS A 20 7.94 -4.81 -2.44
C LYS A 20 7.95 -6.20 -1.80
N THR A 21 7.70 -6.27 -0.49
CA THR A 21 7.69 -7.52 0.26
C THR A 21 6.50 -8.38 -0.11
N LEU A 22 5.30 -7.80 -0.19
CA LEU A 22 4.07 -8.53 -0.53
C LEU A 22 4.12 -9.10 -1.94
N LEU A 23 4.57 -8.32 -2.92
CA LEU A 23 4.68 -8.72 -4.32
C LEU A 23 5.96 -9.50 -4.65
N GLN A 24 6.91 -9.60 -3.71
CA GLN A 24 8.22 -10.23 -3.91
C GLN A 24 9.00 -9.63 -5.09
N VAL A 25 8.97 -8.29 -5.21
CA VAL A 25 9.65 -7.54 -6.27
C VAL A 25 10.80 -6.70 -5.72
N ASP A 26 11.79 -6.40 -6.59
CA ASP A 26 12.99 -5.65 -6.18
C ASP A 26 12.75 -4.13 -6.10
N GLY A 27 11.74 -3.63 -6.82
CA GLY A 27 11.44 -2.21 -6.83
C GLY A 27 10.05 -1.87 -7.35
N VAL A 28 9.53 -0.76 -6.83
CA VAL A 28 8.31 -0.08 -7.26
C VAL A 28 8.62 1.40 -7.53
N ASN A 29 7.66 2.17 -7.97
CA ASN A 29 7.84 3.60 -8.29
C ASN A 29 7.60 4.47 -7.05
N HIS A 30 8.52 4.42 -6.08
CA HIS A 30 8.45 5.20 -4.84
C HIS A 30 8.25 6.69 -5.09
N GLN A 31 7.39 7.32 -4.32
CA GLN A 31 7.10 8.74 -4.34
C GLN A 31 7.38 9.40 -2.97
N TYR A 32 7.38 10.73 -2.93
CA TYR A 32 7.61 11.51 -1.71
C TYR A 32 6.35 12.33 -1.40
N GLY A 33 5.34 11.68 -0.82
CA GLY A 33 4.08 12.29 -0.43
C GLY A 33 2.97 12.15 -1.46
N CYS A 34 1.72 12.26 -0.99
CA CYS A 34 0.49 12.02 -1.75
C CYS A 34 0.39 12.83 -3.05
N ASN A 35 0.81 14.10 -3.04
CA ASN A 35 0.80 14.93 -4.25
C ASN A 35 1.73 14.37 -5.34
N ARG A 36 2.87 13.78 -4.95
CA ARG A 36 3.80 13.14 -5.90
C ARG A 36 3.25 11.82 -6.44
N VAL A 37 2.53 11.05 -5.63
CA VAL A 37 1.81 9.85 -6.10
C VAL A 37 0.83 10.25 -7.19
N MET A 38 -0.04 11.23 -6.93
CA MET A 38 -1.04 11.70 -7.90
C MET A 38 -0.39 12.24 -9.17
N ALA A 39 0.64 13.08 -9.04
CA ALA A 39 1.37 13.62 -10.19
C ALA A 39 2.08 12.52 -11.00
N GLY A 40 2.65 11.51 -10.33
CA GLY A 40 3.28 10.37 -10.98
C GLY A 40 2.30 9.53 -11.81
N MET A 41 1.10 9.29 -11.27
CA MET A 41 0.03 8.58 -11.97
C MET A 41 -0.50 9.36 -13.19
N GLU A 42 -0.43 10.69 -13.17
CA GLU A 42 -0.90 11.57 -14.24
C GLU A 42 0.21 11.94 -15.25
N THR A 43 1.39 11.34 -15.17
CA THR A 43 2.55 11.75 -15.99
C THR A 43 2.94 10.65 -16.99
N GLY A 44 3.32 11.07 -18.19
CA GLY A 44 3.87 10.21 -19.24
C GLY A 44 2.92 9.06 -19.61
N ARG A 45 3.47 7.85 -19.73
CA ARG A 45 2.70 6.65 -20.11
C ARG A 45 1.61 6.24 -19.11
N PHE A 46 1.64 6.78 -17.90
CA PHE A 46 0.65 6.44 -16.88
C PHE A 46 -0.59 7.35 -16.97
N ALA A 47 -0.50 8.55 -17.54
CA ALA A 47 -1.60 9.50 -17.63
C ALA A 47 -2.90 8.89 -18.22
N ASP A 48 -2.74 8.09 -19.28
CA ASP A 48 -3.83 7.34 -19.92
C ASP A 48 -3.64 5.81 -19.78
N GLY A 49 -2.68 5.40 -18.94
CA GLY A 49 -2.32 4.02 -18.72
C GLY A 49 -2.89 3.45 -17.43
N PHE A 50 -2.30 2.33 -17.00
CA PHE A 50 -2.64 1.67 -15.75
C PHE A 50 -1.73 2.16 -14.61
N ALA A 51 -2.32 2.54 -13.48
CA ALA A 51 -1.58 2.99 -12.30
C ALA A 51 -2.29 2.65 -10.98
N ILE A 52 -1.49 2.35 -9.94
CA ILE A 52 -1.95 2.09 -8.57
C ILE A 52 -1.20 3.04 -7.64
N GLY A 53 -1.90 3.91 -6.94
CA GLY A 53 -1.35 4.74 -5.86
C GLY A 53 -1.62 4.10 -4.50
N ILE A 54 -0.62 4.11 -3.62
CA ILE A 54 -0.76 3.72 -2.21
C ILE A 54 -0.48 4.97 -1.39
N ILE A 55 -1.45 5.41 -0.59
CA ILE A 55 -1.42 6.71 0.08
C ILE A 55 -1.88 6.56 1.52
N ASP A 56 -1.19 7.19 2.45
CA ASP A 56 -1.63 7.32 3.83
C ASP A 56 -2.90 8.18 3.92
N ASP A 57 -3.92 7.71 4.65
CA ASP A 57 -5.15 8.47 4.89
C ASP A 57 -4.99 9.42 6.09
N ASP A 58 -3.98 10.28 6.02
CA ASP A 58 -3.79 11.31 7.00
C ASP A 58 -4.72 12.51 6.77
N LYS A 59 -4.88 13.38 7.80
CA LYS A 59 -5.86 14.47 7.79
C LYS A 59 -5.49 15.64 6.86
N LYS A 60 -4.32 15.62 6.23
CA LYS A 60 -3.78 16.75 5.43
C LYS A 60 -3.76 16.44 3.93
N LYS A 61 -4.87 15.95 3.38
CA LYS A 61 -4.98 15.72 1.94
C LYS A 61 -5.05 17.05 1.19
N THR A 62 -4.02 17.37 0.45
CA THR A 62 -3.94 18.60 -0.37
C THR A 62 -4.22 18.36 -1.85
N TYR A 63 -4.36 17.10 -2.27
CA TYR A 63 -4.63 16.72 -3.66
C TYR A 63 -6.12 16.51 -3.92
N ASN A 64 -6.52 16.71 -5.16
CA ASN A 64 -7.89 16.52 -5.61
C ASN A 64 -8.11 15.08 -6.10
N TYR A 65 -8.90 14.30 -5.35
CA TYR A 65 -9.30 12.95 -5.74
C TYR A 65 -10.79 12.83 -6.09
N ARG A 66 -11.44 13.97 -6.48
CA ARG A 66 -12.87 14.00 -6.84
C ARG A 66 -13.23 13.11 -8.02
N ASP A 67 -12.26 12.77 -8.86
CA ASP A 67 -12.44 11.87 -9.98
C ASP A 67 -12.31 10.39 -9.61
N PHE A 68 -12.02 10.11 -8.35
CA PHE A 68 -12.02 8.76 -7.81
C PHE A 68 -13.32 8.48 -7.06
N GLN A 69 -13.83 7.26 -7.25
CA GLN A 69 -14.99 6.74 -6.54
C GLN A 69 -14.54 5.62 -5.60
N GLU A 70 -15.00 5.68 -4.36
CA GLU A 70 -14.79 4.59 -3.41
C GLU A 70 -15.55 3.35 -3.88
N LEU A 71 -14.85 2.22 -3.99
CA LEU A 71 -15.42 0.92 -4.32
C LEU A 71 -15.77 0.13 -3.08
N CYS A 72 -14.86 0.09 -2.11
CA CYS A 72 -15.05 -0.62 -0.84
C CYS A 72 -14.06 -0.13 0.22
N ARG A 73 -14.39 -0.48 1.46
CA ARG A 73 -13.66 -0.07 2.66
C ARG A 73 -13.60 -1.23 3.66
N SER A 74 -12.50 -1.30 4.41
CA SER A 74 -12.33 -2.14 5.60
C SER A 74 -11.97 -1.27 6.81
N ALA A 75 -11.50 -1.89 7.89
CA ALA A 75 -11.07 -1.15 9.08
C ALA A 75 -9.86 -0.23 8.80
N HIS A 76 -8.93 -0.67 7.94
CA HIS A 76 -7.66 0.03 7.71
C HIS A 76 -7.37 0.35 6.25
N LEU A 77 -8.20 -0.08 5.30
CA LEU A 77 -7.98 0.15 3.87
C LEU A 77 -9.23 0.73 3.20
N VAL A 78 -9.01 1.65 2.25
CA VAL A 78 -10.05 2.13 1.35
C VAL A 78 -9.57 1.96 -0.08
N LEU A 79 -10.37 1.29 -0.90
CA LEU A 79 -10.09 1.10 -2.31
C LEU A 79 -10.94 2.04 -3.16
N LEU A 80 -10.28 2.83 -3.99
CA LEU A 80 -10.93 3.75 -4.91
C LEU A 80 -10.50 3.46 -6.35
N LYS A 81 -11.39 3.78 -7.28
CA LYS A 81 -11.13 3.72 -8.72
C LYS A 81 -11.44 5.05 -9.38
N HIS A 82 -10.58 5.49 -10.30
CA HIS A 82 -10.86 6.65 -11.16
C HIS A 82 -12.07 6.37 -12.07
N LYS A 83 -12.94 7.37 -12.25
CA LYS A 83 -14.21 7.24 -12.99
C LYS A 83 -14.03 6.85 -14.45
N SER A 84 -12.95 7.30 -15.10
CA SER A 84 -12.72 7.11 -16.55
C SER A 84 -11.37 6.47 -16.90
N LYS A 85 -10.42 6.38 -15.96
CA LYS A 85 -9.07 5.83 -16.20
C LYS A 85 -8.89 4.48 -15.52
N HIS A 86 -7.86 3.73 -15.91
CA HIS A 86 -7.40 2.52 -15.22
C HIS A 86 -6.48 2.86 -14.04
N HIS A 87 -6.89 3.87 -13.24
CA HIS A 87 -6.19 4.30 -12.04
C HIS A 87 -6.93 3.85 -10.79
N TYR A 88 -6.19 3.32 -9.85
CA TYR A 88 -6.67 2.83 -8.56
C TYR A 88 -5.90 3.50 -7.43
N LEU A 89 -6.58 3.82 -6.34
CA LEU A 89 -5.97 4.29 -5.10
C LEU A 89 -6.32 3.33 -3.98
N ILE A 90 -5.32 3.00 -3.17
CA ILE A 90 -5.51 2.29 -1.92
C ILE A 90 -5.06 3.25 -0.81
N PHE A 91 -5.99 3.67 0.01
CA PHE A 91 -5.67 4.44 1.20
C PHE A 91 -5.38 3.48 2.34
N VAL A 92 -4.24 3.70 3.00
CA VAL A 92 -3.90 3.07 4.27
C VAL A 92 -4.36 4.01 5.37
N CYS A 93 -5.37 3.60 6.15
CA CYS A 93 -6.01 4.47 7.13
C CYS A 93 -5.06 4.80 8.27
N LYS A 94 -4.90 6.09 8.52
CA LYS A 94 -3.96 6.84 9.33
C LYS A 94 -2.57 6.87 8.70
N ALA A 95 -1.74 5.86 8.92
CA ALA A 95 -0.39 5.78 8.36
C ALA A 95 0.07 4.31 8.26
N ALA A 96 1.11 4.05 7.47
CA ALA A 96 1.66 2.71 7.30
C ALA A 96 2.13 2.09 8.64
N GLU A 97 2.67 2.88 9.55
CA GLU A 97 3.09 2.39 10.87
C GLU A 97 1.90 2.00 11.75
N ASP A 98 0.81 2.78 11.74
CA ASP A 98 -0.44 2.42 12.43
C ASP A 98 -1.00 1.11 11.89
N PHE A 99 -0.95 0.93 10.57
CA PHE A 99 -1.38 -0.29 9.89
C PHE A 99 -0.57 -1.52 10.31
N LEU A 100 0.77 -1.40 10.36
CA LEU A 100 1.65 -2.48 10.81
C LEU A 100 1.38 -2.87 12.27
N LEU A 101 1.22 -1.88 13.15
CA LEU A 101 0.90 -2.12 14.57
C LEU A 101 -0.47 -2.78 14.76
N ALA A 102 -1.49 -2.34 14.01
CA ALA A 102 -2.82 -2.96 14.06
C ALA A 102 -2.79 -4.42 13.60
N CYS A 103 -2.08 -4.72 12.50
CA CYS A 103 -1.88 -6.09 12.03
C CYS A 103 -1.13 -6.96 13.05
N ALA A 104 -0.09 -6.42 13.69
CA ALA A 104 0.67 -7.13 14.73
C ALA A 104 -0.21 -7.45 15.95
N GLN A 105 -1.03 -6.49 16.38
CA GLN A 105 -1.98 -6.69 17.47
C GLN A 105 -3.02 -7.76 17.14
N GLU A 106 -3.56 -7.76 15.92
CA GLU A 106 -4.56 -8.75 15.48
C GLU A 106 -4.04 -10.18 15.61
N VAL A 107 -2.80 -10.44 15.19
CA VAL A 107 -2.21 -11.79 15.22
C VAL A 107 -1.44 -12.10 16.49
N GLY A 108 -1.44 -11.19 17.48
CA GLY A 108 -0.74 -11.37 18.75
C GLY A 108 0.80 -11.41 18.61
N LEU A 109 1.34 -10.72 17.60
CA LEU A 109 2.77 -10.73 17.31
C LEU A 109 3.52 -9.74 18.21
N ASN A 110 4.62 -10.20 18.82
CA ASN A 110 5.49 -9.36 19.63
C ASN A 110 6.52 -8.63 18.73
N MET A 111 6.40 -7.32 18.62
CA MET A 111 7.28 -6.46 17.80
C MET A 111 8.76 -6.54 18.23
N ALA A 112 9.02 -6.80 19.52
CA ALA A 112 10.39 -6.92 20.05
C ALA A 112 11.16 -8.10 19.43
N GLU A 113 10.48 -9.18 19.02
CA GLU A 113 11.11 -10.33 18.34
C GLU A 113 11.69 -9.96 16.97
N TYR A 114 11.22 -8.86 16.41
CA TYR A 114 11.69 -8.29 15.14
C TYR A 114 12.66 -7.11 15.35
N ASN A 115 13.05 -6.83 16.61
CA ASN A 115 13.83 -5.66 17.00
C ASN A 115 13.19 -4.34 16.53
N LEU A 116 11.86 -4.26 16.62
CA LEU A 116 11.06 -3.10 16.29
C LEU A 116 10.27 -2.64 17.53
N PRO A 117 10.08 -1.32 17.69
CA PRO A 117 9.24 -0.77 18.76
C PRO A 117 7.76 -1.14 18.54
N ASP A 118 7.04 -1.31 19.65
CA ASP A 118 5.58 -1.53 19.69
C ASP A 118 4.76 -0.23 19.79
N SER A 119 5.44 0.92 19.91
CA SER A 119 4.80 2.23 19.92
C SER A 119 4.88 2.91 18.55
N LEU A 120 3.84 3.68 18.23
CA LEU A 120 3.77 4.43 16.97
C LEU A 120 4.95 5.40 16.81
N GLU A 121 5.29 6.15 17.86
CA GLU A 121 6.41 7.09 17.83
C GLU A 121 7.74 6.37 17.63
N GLY A 122 7.97 5.29 18.36
CA GLY A 122 9.17 4.48 18.22
C GLY A 122 9.31 3.88 16.82
N LEU A 123 8.23 3.32 16.27
CA LEU A 123 8.24 2.75 14.93
C LEU A 123 8.51 3.83 13.87
N LYS A 124 7.88 5.00 13.97
CA LYS A 124 8.16 6.16 13.11
C LYS A 124 9.62 6.62 13.16
N MET A 125 10.29 6.54 14.32
CA MET A 125 11.71 6.86 14.41
C MET A 125 12.58 5.89 13.59
N VAL A 126 12.22 4.62 13.54
CA VAL A 126 12.92 3.61 12.73
C VAL A 126 12.63 3.79 11.24
N THR A 127 11.41 4.16 10.89
CA THR A 127 10.93 4.16 9.50
C THR A 127 11.10 5.49 8.76
N LYS A 128 11.38 6.58 9.46
CA LYS A 128 11.57 7.92 8.86
C LYS A 128 12.89 8.12 8.11
N ASN A 129 13.81 7.18 8.14
CA ASN A 129 15.06 7.33 7.42
C ASN A 129 14.90 6.95 5.94
N ASN A 130 15.75 7.53 5.08
CA ASN A 130 15.68 7.38 3.61
C ASN A 130 15.99 5.97 3.09
N GLU A 131 16.32 5.02 3.96
CA GLU A 131 16.60 3.62 3.61
C GLU A 131 15.53 2.65 4.13
N SER A 132 14.42 3.15 4.66
CA SER A 132 13.35 2.30 5.23
C SER A 132 12.68 1.39 4.20
N ASP A 133 12.78 1.70 2.91
CA ASP A 133 12.35 0.81 1.83
C ASP A 133 13.19 -0.48 1.72
N LYS A 134 14.35 -0.51 2.37
CA LYS A 134 15.28 -1.65 2.43
C LYS A 134 15.43 -2.22 3.84
N GLU A 135 14.75 -1.64 4.85
CA GLU A 135 14.87 -2.04 6.24
C GLU A 135 14.49 -3.53 6.43
N PRO A 136 15.46 -4.40 6.74
CA PRO A 136 15.22 -5.85 6.75
C PRO A 136 14.29 -6.28 7.89
N ARG A 137 14.23 -5.50 8.99
CA ARG A 137 13.33 -5.78 10.13
C ARG A 137 11.89 -5.56 9.72
N VAL A 138 11.59 -4.49 8.98
CA VAL A 138 10.26 -4.22 8.42
C VAL A 138 9.87 -5.32 7.42
N LYS A 139 10.77 -5.73 6.54
CA LYS A 139 10.53 -6.84 5.60
C LYS A 139 10.19 -8.15 6.32
N LYS A 140 10.94 -8.49 7.40
CA LYS A 140 10.64 -9.68 8.21
C LYS A 140 9.29 -9.58 8.89
N LEU A 141 8.97 -8.40 9.46
CA LEU A 141 7.68 -8.13 10.08
C LEU A 141 6.54 -8.31 9.07
N VAL A 142 6.59 -7.67 7.90
CA VAL A 142 5.56 -7.78 6.86
C VAL A 142 5.30 -9.23 6.47
N ASN A 143 6.35 -10.05 6.30
CA ASN A 143 6.19 -11.47 6.04
C ASN A 143 5.48 -12.23 7.16
N ALA A 144 5.76 -11.91 8.42
CA ALA A 144 5.09 -12.51 9.57
C ALA A 144 3.63 -12.07 9.70
N LEU A 145 3.31 -10.86 9.22
CA LEU A 145 1.96 -10.29 9.27
C LEU A 145 1.02 -10.74 8.13
N ARG A 146 1.47 -11.57 7.18
CA ARG A 146 0.62 -12.06 6.07
C ARG A 146 -0.64 -12.79 6.55
N GLY A 147 -0.65 -13.28 7.78
CA GLY A 147 -1.81 -13.91 8.42
C GLY A 147 -2.85 -12.90 8.96
N ALA A 148 -2.50 -11.63 9.15
CA ALA A 148 -3.44 -10.60 9.57
C ALA A 148 -4.43 -10.29 8.45
N SER A 149 -5.71 -10.09 8.80
CA SER A 149 -6.79 -9.94 7.82
C SER A 149 -6.58 -8.75 6.88
N GLU A 150 -6.16 -7.60 7.40
CA GLU A 150 -5.93 -6.39 6.62
C GLU A 150 -4.65 -6.48 5.77
N MET A 151 -3.59 -7.11 6.26
CA MET A 151 -2.37 -7.34 5.48
C MET A 151 -2.65 -8.29 4.30
N ALA A 152 -3.37 -9.39 4.56
CA ALA A 152 -3.79 -10.33 3.53
C ALA A 152 -4.73 -9.68 2.50
N ARG A 153 -5.61 -8.76 2.94
CA ARG A 153 -6.48 -7.98 2.05
C ARG A 153 -5.67 -7.06 1.15
N LEU A 154 -4.70 -6.33 1.70
CA LEU A 154 -3.79 -5.47 0.94
C LEU A 154 -3.03 -6.30 -0.10
N GLU A 155 -2.43 -7.42 0.30
CA GLU A 155 -1.68 -8.32 -0.58
C GLU A 155 -2.53 -8.80 -1.75
N ARG A 156 -3.72 -9.37 -1.49
CA ARG A 156 -4.62 -9.87 -2.54
C ARG A 156 -5.05 -8.77 -3.50
N THR A 157 -5.40 -7.60 -2.96
CA THR A 157 -5.88 -6.47 -3.75
C THR A 157 -4.79 -5.96 -4.69
N VAL A 158 -3.59 -5.73 -4.15
CA VAL A 158 -2.46 -5.22 -4.96
C VAL A 158 -2.01 -6.27 -5.98
N SER A 159 -1.93 -7.55 -5.59
CA SER A 159 -1.58 -8.65 -6.51
C SER A 159 -2.59 -8.77 -7.65
N TYR A 160 -3.88 -8.77 -7.34
CA TYR A 160 -4.93 -8.82 -8.35
C TYR A 160 -4.84 -7.65 -9.35
N LEU A 161 -4.68 -6.42 -8.84
CA LEU A 161 -4.52 -5.24 -9.66
C LEU A 161 -3.25 -5.32 -10.52
N HIS A 162 -2.14 -5.77 -9.94
CA HIS A 162 -0.86 -5.93 -10.65
C HIS A 162 -0.96 -6.95 -11.79
N ASP A 163 -1.59 -8.08 -11.55
CA ASP A 163 -1.69 -9.19 -12.51
C ASP A 163 -2.69 -8.88 -13.64
N LYS A 164 -3.82 -8.27 -13.30
CA LYS A 164 -4.92 -8.02 -14.25
C LYS A 164 -4.80 -6.72 -15.02
N GLN A 165 -4.23 -5.67 -14.43
CA GLN A 165 -4.05 -4.36 -15.05
C GLN A 165 -5.31 -3.85 -15.81
N TYR A 166 -5.23 -3.77 -17.12
CA TYR A 166 -6.34 -3.28 -17.98
C TYR A 166 -7.55 -4.23 -18.03
N THR A 167 -7.40 -5.48 -17.60
CA THR A 167 -8.47 -6.48 -17.58
C THR A 167 -9.19 -6.58 -16.24
N VAL A 168 -8.90 -5.67 -15.30
CA VAL A 168 -9.58 -5.58 -14.00
C VAL A 168 -11.07 -5.30 -14.22
N THR A 169 -11.94 -6.15 -13.66
CA THR A 169 -13.36 -5.86 -13.49
C THR A 169 -13.64 -5.38 -12.07
N VAL A 170 -14.58 -4.44 -11.92
CA VAL A 170 -14.91 -3.87 -10.59
C VAL A 170 -15.50 -4.95 -9.68
N GLU A 171 -16.34 -5.82 -10.24
CA GLU A 171 -17.02 -6.90 -9.51
C GLU A 171 -16.02 -7.88 -8.90
N GLU A 172 -15.06 -8.35 -9.70
CA GLU A 172 -14.01 -9.26 -9.22
C GLU A 172 -13.10 -8.56 -8.20
N LEU A 173 -12.69 -7.32 -8.47
CA LEU A 173 -11.84 -6.54 -7.57
C LEU A 173 -12.50 -6.35 -6.19
N VAL A 174 -13.79 -5.99 -6.16
CA VAL A 174 -14.56 -5.87 -4.91
C VAL A 174 -14.67 -7.22 -4.21
N SER A 175 -14.89 -8.30 -4.94
CA SER A 175 -14.92 -9.65 -4.38
C SER A 175 -13.58 -10.04 -3.75
N VAL A 176 -12.47 -9.80 -4.44
CA VAL A 176 -11.10 -10.04 -3.93
C VAL A 176 -10.82 -9.22 -2.66
N PHE A 177 -11.23 -7.95 -2.64
CA PHE A 177 -11.06 -7.09 -1.47
C PHE A 177 -11.86 -7.60 -0.26
N LYS A 178 -13.09 -8.10 -0.47
CA LYS A 178 -14.02 -8.51 0.59
C LYS A 178 -13.81 -9.94 1.11
N ILE A 179 -12.91 -10.72 0.54
CA ILE A 179 -12.61 -12.07 1.07
C ILE A 179 -12.24 -11.93 2.55
N GLU A 180 -12.99 -12.59 3.41
CA GLU A 180 -12.66 -12.79 4.83
C GLU A 180 -11.88 -14.09 4.98
N ARG A 181 -10.86 -14.10 5.83
CA ARG A 181 -10.11 -15.30 6.20
C ARG A 181 -10.64 -15.86 7.50
#